data_a72e52739c4aff4ebc2b5f9b13854321
#
_entry.id   a72e52739c4aff4ebc2b5f9b13854321
#
_cell.length_a   1.000
_cell.length_b   1.000
_cell.length_c   1.000
_cell.angle_alpha   90.00
_cell.angle_beta   90.00
_cell.angle_gamma   90.00
#
_symmetry.space_group_name_H-M   'P 1'
#
loop_
_entity.id
_entity.type
_entity.pdbx_description
1 polymer ?
#
loop_
_entity_poly.entity_id
_entity_poly.type
_entity_poly.pdbx_seq_one_letter_code
_entity_poly.pdbx_strand_id
1 'polypeptide(L)'
;RKKETKQRNLDAAKLVLVNPEEYSGDPIWGKVAEALIKPVEVKMHELKTQRAPFTIFGEDEIDDEAKYQMYNALKLPISVSGALMPDAHSGYGLPIGGVLATENAVIPYGVGVDIGCRMALSIFPIKVSYLKGKKDQFKNILAEHTKFGMYETHKRKEDHEIFSRSEFSEIPLVKSLKTKAYNQLGTSGGGNHFVEFGTVRITDRDNQWGLPMGDYIGLLSHSGSRGLGANIAKHYTYLATKQCPLPKPVQHLAWLDLNTHDGQEYWMAMSLAGDYAKACHDNIHSRISKLLGSKPVATIENHHNFAWKQKVNGKECVVHRKGATPAAKGELGIIPGSMTAPGFIVRGLGNENSLQSASHGAGRKFSRRACKQQFTNGAIKAELKKAEVELIGGGVDEAPMAYKDIEQVMDHQRELVEVVGTFMPKIVRMDY
;
A
#
# COMPACT_ATOMS: atom_id res chain seq x y z
N ARG A 1 10.49 27.55 42.02
CA ARG A 1 11.52 28.22 41.17
C ARG A 1 11.69 27.57 39.80
N LYS A 2 12.07 26.27 39.67
CA LYS A 2 12.25 25.63 38.35
C LYS A 2 10.95 25.54 37.50
N LYS A 3 9.79 25.32 38.12
CA LYS A 3 8.48 25.30 37.42
C LYS A 3 8.07 26.70 36.95
N GLU A 4 8.30 27.70 37.76
CA GLU A 4 8.01 29.10 37.42
C GLU A 4 8.88 29.62 36.27
N THR A 5 10.17 29.26 36.24
CA THR A 5 11.08 29.64 35.15
C THR A 5 10.64 28.95 33.84
N LYS A 6 10.23 27.68 33.89
CA LYS A 6 9.74 26.95 32.69
C LYS A 6 8.45 27.58 32.16
N GLN A 7 7.53 27.98 33.04
CA GLN A 7 6.29 28.64 32.63
C GLN A 7 6.56 30.03 32.03
N ARG A 8 7.43 30.86 32.65
CA ARG A 8 7.83 32.15 32.08
C ARG A 8 8.45 32.06 30.70
N ASN A 9 9.33 31.06 30.46
CA ASN A 9 9.93 30.83 29.14
C ASN A 9 8.88 30.38 28.10
N LEU A 10 7.89 29.60 28.52
CA LEU A 10 6.80 29.16 27.64
C LEU A 10 5.89 30.33 27.24
N ASP A 11 5.61 31.21 28.19
CA ASP A 11 4.78 32.41 27.96
C ASP A 11 5.52 33.42 27.09
N ALA A 12 6.83 33.61 27.32
CA ALA A 12 7.68 34.45 26.47
C ALA A 12 7.75 33.90 25.03
N ALA A 13 7.95 32.59 24.86
CA ALA A 13 7.93 31.94 23.53
C ALA A 13 6.61 32.14 22.79
N LYS A 14 5.47 32.08 23.49
CA LYS A 14 4.15 32.38 22.90
C LYS A 14 4.02 33.83 22.44
N LEU A 15 4.52 34.76 23.20
CA LEU A 15 4.51 36.20 22.83
C LEU A 15 5.36 36.46 21.59
N VAL A 16 6.56 35.86 21.53
CA VAL A 16 7.44 35.94 20.33
C VAL A 16 6.78 35.36 19.09
N LEU A 17 6.02 34.28 19.24
CA LEU A 17 5.27 33.66 18.13
C LEU A 17 4.13 34.56 17.62
N VAL A 18 3.51 35.36 18.51
CA VAL A 18 2.38 36.22 18.15
C VAL A 18 2.86 37.55 17.58
N ASN A 19 3.91 38.16 18.18
CA ASN A 19 4.43 39.46 17.78
C ASN A 19 5.97 39.42 17.62
N PRO A 20 6.51 38.69 16.63
CA PRO A 20 7.95 38.53 16.49
C PRO A 20 8.70 39.85 16.24
N GLU A 21 8.06 40.86 15.63
CA GLU A 21 8.67 42.16 15.36
C GLU A 21 9.11 42.91 16.65
N GLU A 22 8.33 42.78 17.73
CA GLU A 22 8.64 43.42 19.03
C GLU A 22 9.88 42.80 19.72
N TYR A 23 10.25 41.58 19.31
CA TYR A 23 11.35 40.82 19.93
C TYR A 23 12.59 40.73 19.04
N SER A 24 12.64 41.38 17.88
CA SER A 24 13.77 41.31 16.94
C SER A 24 15.11 41.76 17.52
N GLY A 25 15.08 42.65 18.50
CA GLY A 25 16.27 43.09 19.24
C GLY A 25 16.48 42.43 20.61
N ASP A 26 15.66 41.46 20.99
CA ASP A 26 15.76 40.82 22.31
C ASP A 26 17.02 39.95 22.43
N PRO A 27 17.81 40.05 23.51
CA PRO A 27 19.08 39.33 23.68
C PRO A 27 18.89 37.79 23.69
N ILE A 28 17.72 37.29 24.10
CA ILE A 28 17.42 35.88 24.24
C ILE A 28 16.62 35.37 23.03
N TRP A 29 15.61 36.12 22.62
CA TRP A 29 14.62 35.72 21.62
C TRP A 29 14.83 36.35 20.25
N GLY A 30 15.74 37.34 20.11
CA GLY A 30 15.93 38.10 18.87
C GLY A 30 16.19 37.23 17.64
N LYS A 31 17.07 36.23 17.74
CA LYS A 31 17.34 35.30 16.62
C LYS A 31 16.12 34.49 16.22
N VAL A 32 15.29 34.10 17.18
CA VAL A 32 14.03 33.35 16.92
C VAL A 32 13.02 34.30 16.29
N ALA A 33 12.90 35.52 16.81
CA ALA A 33 12.02 36.55 16.28
C ALA A 33 12.40 36.94 14.85
N GLU A 34 13.67 37.18 14.56
CA GLU A 34 14.18 37.45 13.20
C GLU A 34 13.91 36.29 12.22
N ALA A 35 14.05 35.06 12.69
CA ALA A 35 13.71 33.87 11.86
C ALA A 35 12.20 33.77 11.57
N LEU A 36 11.34 34.28 12.44
CA LEU A 36 9.89 34.35 12.26
C LEU A 36 9.45 35.52 11.36
N ILE A 37 10.16 36.65 11.41
CA ILE A 37 9.88 37.85 10.60
C ILE A 37 10.37 37.70 9.17
N LYS A 38 11.52 37.04 8.96
CA LYS A 38 12.01 36.78 7.61
C LYS A 38 11.13 35.72 6.97
N PRO A 39 10.35 36.04 5.93
CA PRO A 39 9.73 34.98 5.15
C PRO A 39 10.88 34.11 4.63
N VAL A 40 10.89 32.86 5.01
CA VAL A 40 11.75 31.87 4.35
C VAL A 40 11.30 31.89 2.91
N GLU A 41 12.08 32.51 2.01
CA GLU A 41 11.88 32.36 0.57
C GLU A 41 12.14 30.90 0.26
N VAL A 42 11.08 30.10 0.35
CA VAL A 42 11.15 28.69 0.00
C VAL A 42 11.18 28.65 -1.52
N LYS A 43 12.39 28.60 -2.08
CA LYS A 43 12.61 28.55 -3.52
C LYS A 43 11.94 27.27 -4.07
N MET A 44 11.02 27.47 -5.01
CA MET A 44 10.35 26.38 -5.69
C MET A 44 11.37 25.54 -6.46
N HIS A 45 11.32 24.22 -6.30
CA HIS A 45 12.18 23.34 -7.05
C HIS A 45 11.77 23.31 -8.53
N GLU A 46 12.74 23.45 -9.41
CA GLU A 46 12.55 23.34 -10.86
C GLU A 46 12.59 21.88 -11.31
N LEU A 47 11.74 21.54 -12.26
CA LEU A 47 11.75 20.23 -12.88
C LEU A 47 12.87 20.15 -13.93
N LYS A 48 13.47 18.97 -14.07
CA LYS A 48 14.40 18.68 -15.17
C LYS A 48 13.70 18.87 -16.52
N THR A 49 14.42 19.34 -17.52
CA THR A 49 13.94 19.40 -18.92
C THR A 49 13.79 18.00 -19.51
N GLN A 50 14.74 17.12 -19.22
CA GLN A 50 14.74 15.74 -19.66
C GLN A 50 14.22 14.81 -18.55
N ARG A 51 13.51 13.76 -18.93
CA ARG A 51 13.05 12.68 -18.04
C ARG A 51 14.21 11.78 -17.66
N ALA A 52 14.20 11.24 -16.46
CA ALA A 52 15.04 10.12 -16.10
C ALA A 52 14.72 8.90 -17.00
N PRO A 53 15.65 7.95 -17.21
CA PRO A 53 15.39 6.72 -17.95
C PRO A 53 14.20 5.94 -17.40
N PHE A 54 13.39 5.33 -18.26
CA PHE A 54 12.21 4.60 -17.84
C PHE A 54 11.74 3.59 -18.88
N THR A 55 10.94 2.62 -18.44
CA THR A 55 10.29 1.61 -19.30
C THR A 55 8.80 1.54 -18.99
N ILE A 56 7.96 1.37 -20.02
CA ILE A 56 6.53 1.13 -19.88
C ILE A 56 6.26 -0.29 -20.37
N PHE A 57 5.55 -1.07 -19.53
CA PHE A 57 5.13 -2.42 -19.86
C PHE A 57 3.62 -2.41 -20.18
N GLY A 58 3.23 -2.93 -21.34
CA GLY A 58 1.82 -2.93 -21.76
C GLY A 58 1.27 -1.53 -22.06
N GLU A 59 2.01 -0.70 -22.79
CA GLU A 59 1.71 0.72 -23.03
C GLU A 59 0.31 0.97 -23.60
N ASP A 60 -0.17 0.07 -24.47
CA ASP A 60 -1.47 0.19 -25.16
C ASP A 60 -2.67 0.08 -24.20
N GLU A 61 -2.47 -0.56 -23.04
CA GLU A 61 -3.50 -0.77 -22.02
C GLU A 61 -3.51 0.33 -20.93
N ILE A 62 -2.61 1.31 -21.02
CA ILE A 62 -2.41 2.33 -19.98
C ILE A 62 -2.96 3.67 -20.46
N ASP A 63 -3.82 4.30 -19.62
CA ASP A 63 -4.39 5.61 -19.93
C ASP A 63 -3.31 6.71 -19.97
N ASP A 64 -3.56 7.74 -20.81
CA ASP A 64 -2.62 8.84 -21.02
C ASP A 64 -2.39 9.67 -19.77
N GLU A 65 -3.38 9.76 -18.87
CA GLU A 65 -3.22 10.48 -17.60
C GLU A 65 -2.20 9.77 -16.69
N ALA A 66 -2.23 8.43 -16.60
CA ALA A 66 -1.24 7.67 -15.85
C ALA A 66 0.17 7.83 -16.43
N LYS A 67 0.30 7.80 -17.77
CA LYS A 67 1.56 8.09 -18.46
C LYS A 67 2.05 9.51 -18.17
N TYR A 68 1.16 10.50 -18.23
CA TYR A 68 1.49 11.90 -17.93
C TYR A 68 1.98 12.08 -16.49
N GLN A 69 1.31 11.44 -15.51
CA GLN A 69 1.76 11.46 -14.12
C GLN A 69 3.16 10.86 -13.95
N MET A 70 3.44 9.73 -14.61
CA MET A 70 4.77 9.12 -14.61
C MET A 70 5.81 10.03 -15.24
N TYR A 71 5.51 10.64 -16.38
CA TYR A 71 6.41 11.56 -17.06
C TYR A 71 6.77 12.78 -16.19
N ASN A 72 5.84 13.28 -15.42
CA ASN A 72 6.10 14.36 -14.47
C ASN A 72 6.97 13.89 -13.29
N ALA A 73 6.73 12.70 -12.75
CA ALA A 73 7.56 12.13 -11.71
C ALA A 73 9.02 11.93 -12.14
N LEU A 74 9.24 11.52 -13.40
CA LEU A 74 10.57 11.34 -13.98
C LEU A 74 11.36 12.65 -14.19
N LYS A 75 10.69 13.80 -14.13
CA LYS A 75 11.34 15.13 -14.25
C LYS A 75 11.76 15.71 -12.89
N LEU A 76 11.45 15.06 -11.77
CA LEU A 76 11.91 15.55 -10.48
C LEU A 76 13.44 15.57 -10.41
N PRO A 77 14.06 16.57 -9.76
CA PRO A 77 15.53 16.63 -9.64
C PRO A 77 16.13 15.40 -8.96
N ILE A 78 15.38 14.74 -8.07
CA ILE A 78 15.77 13.53 -7.34
C ILE A 78 15.58 12.23 -8.13
N SER A 79 14.87 12.23 -9.25
CA SER A 79 14.52 11.02 -9.99
C SER A 79 15.73 10.45 -10.75
N VAL A 80 15.99 9.16 -10.58
CA VAL A 80 17.10 8.41 -11.16
C VAL A 80 16.63 7.52 -12.31
N SER A 81 15.54 6.79 -12.11
CA SER A 81 14.93 5.89 -13.10
C SER A 81 13.49 5.59 -12.72
N GLY A 82 12.72 5.00 -13.65
CA GLY A 82 11.35 4.60 -13.36
C GLY A 82 10.84 3.52 -14.28
N ALA A 83 9.68 2.96 -13.87
CA ALA A 83 8.94 1.99 -14.69
C ALA A 83 7.43 2.16 -14.46
N LEU A 84 6.65 1.76 -15.45
CA LEU A 84 5.19 1.75 -15.38
C LEU A 84 4.69 0.34 -15.72
N MET A 85 3.92 -0.24 -14.79
CA MET A 85 3.45 -1.62 -14.88
C MET A 85 2.19 -1.72 -15.74
N PRO A 86 1.87 -2.90 -16.32
CA PRO A 86 0.72 -3.08 -17.23
C PRO A 86 -0.65 -2.76 -16.61
N ASP A 87 -0.80 -2.94 -15.30
CA ASP A 87 -2.02 -2.62 -14.56
C ASP A 87 -2.18 -1.12 -14.25
N ALA A 88 -1.23 -0.29 -14.71
CA ALA A 88 -1.20 1.12 -14.34
C ALA A 88 -2.46 1.88 -14.73
N HIS A 89 -2.85 2.80 -13.84
CA HIS A 89 -3.96 3.71 -14.03
C HIS A 89 -3.74 5.00 -13.22
N SER A 90 -4.54 6.04 -13.53
CA SER A 90 -4.39 7.35 -12.90
C SER A 90 -4.58 7.30 -11.38
N GLY A 91 -3.71 8.01 -10.68
CA GLY A 91 -3.72 8.21 -9.23
C GLY A 91 -3.48 9.67 -8.89
N TYR A 92 -2.83 9.93 -7.76
CA TYR A 92 -2.38 11.26 -7.37
C TYR A 92 -0.87 11.26 -7.17
N GLY A 93 -0.17 12.18 -7.82
CA GLY A 93 1.30 12.24 -7.82
C GLY A 93 1.90 11.12 -8.67
N LEU A 94 2.50 10.10 -8.06
CA LEU A 94 2.89 8.89 -8.78
C LEU A 94 1.63 8.11 -9.19
N PRO A 95 1.49 7.62 -10.44
CA PRO A 95 0.36 6.80 -10.85
C PRO A 95 0.34 5.48 -10.06
N ILE A 96 -0.81 4.83 -9.96
CA ILE A 96 -0.88 3.45 -9.47
C ILE A 96 -0.30 2.56 -10.56
N GLY A 97 0.52 1.58 -10.20
CA GLY A 97 1.38 0.83 -11.14
C GLY A 97 2.72 1.52 -11.42
N GLY A 98 2.96 2.69 -10.81
CA GLY A 98 4.20 3.45 -10.96
C GLY A 98 5.32 2.99 -10.03
N VAL A 99 6.52 2.87 -10.59
CA VAL A 99 7.77 2.58 -9.88
C VAL A 99 8.75 3.70 -10.14
N LEU A 100 9.31 4.31 -9.09
CA LEU A 100 10.21 5.44 -9.20
C LEU A 100 11.41 5.29 -8.26
N ALA A 101 12.60 5.27 -8.82
CA ALA A 101 13.87 5.33 -8.08
C ALA A 101 14.28 6.78 -7.88
N THR A 102 14.61 7.16 -6.65
CA THR A 102 15.06 8.50 -6.26
C THR A 102 16.38 8.43 -5.52
N GLU A 103 17.16 9.49 -5.60
CA GLU A 103 18.43 9.63 -4.87
C GLU A 103 18.17 10.24 -3.48
N ASN A 104 18.48 9.47 -2.44
CA ASN A 104 18.43 9.88 -1.02
C ASN A 104 17.18 10.66 -0.59
N ALA A 105 16.06 10.40 -1.22
CA ALA A 105 14.80 11.11 -0.97
C ALA A 105 13.63 10.15 -0.98
N VAL A 106 12.66 10.38 -0.08
CA VAL A 106 11.42 9.61 -0.03
C VAL A 106 10.22 10.53 -0.27
N ILE A 107 9.32 10.09 -1.14
CA ILE A 107 8.09 10.79 -1.51
C ILE A 107 6.93 10.15 -0.74
N PRO A 108 6.39 10.76 0.34
CA PRO A 108 5.34 10.12 1.13
C PRO A 108 4.09 9.76 0.32
N TYR A 109 3.70 10.63 -0.61
CA TYR A 109 2.56 10.36 -1.47
C TYR A 109 2.89 9.41 -2.65
N GLY A 110 4.19 9.24 -2.96
CA GLY A 110 4.70 8.22 -3.87
C GLY A 110 4.64 6.81 -3.29
N VAL A 111 4.68 6.69 -1.96
CA VAL A 111 4.38 5.45 -1.24
C VAL A 111 2.87 5.17 -1.26
N GLY A 112 2.04 6.20 -1.10
CA GLY A 112 0.59 6.10 -1.07
C GLY A 112 0.00 6.25 0.34
N VAL A 113 -1.33 6.45 0.39
CA VAL A 113 -2.04 6.69 1.66
C VAL A 113 -2.14 5.41 2.51
N ASP A 114 -2.29 4.26 1.88
CA ASP A 114 -2.31 2.98 2.55
C ASP A 114 -0.92 2.34 2.52
N ILE A 115 -0.04 2.85 3.41
CA ILE A 115 1.34 2.39 3.54
C ILE A 115 1.37 0.89 3.84
N GLY A 116 2.14 0.12 3.08
CA GLY A 116 2.30 -1.32 3.30
C GLY A 116 1.05 -2.13 2.97
N CYS A 117 0.09 -1.58 2.20
CA CYS A 117 -1.01 -2.38 1.66
C CYS A 117 -0.46 -3.63 0.99
N ARG A 118 -1.03 -4.79 1.33
CA ARG A 118 -0.46 -6.08 0.95
C ARG A 118 -1.48 -7.14 0.65
N MET A 119 -0.97 -8.16 -0.01
CA MET A 119 -1.64 -9.44 -0.21
C MET A 119 -1.04 -10.49 0.73
N ALA A 120 -1.86 -11.37 1.26
CA ALA A 120 -1.42 -12.58 1.97
C ALA A 120 -2.28 -13.76 1.57
N LEU A 121 -1.66 -14.86 1.16
CA LEU A 121 -2.28 -16.13 0.82
C LEU A 121 -1.81 -17.22 1.75
N SER A 122 -2.74 -17.89 2.43
CA SER A 122 -2.48 -19.15 3.15
C SER A 122 -3.07 -20.32 2.38
N ILE A 123 -2.27 -21.36 2.14
CA ILE A 123 -2.66 -22.58 1.45
C ILE A 123 -2.86 -23.68 2.50
N PHE A 124 -4.03 -24.33 2.49
CA PHE A 124 -4.41 -25.34 3.47
C PHE A 124 -4.46 -26.74 2.85
N PRO A 125 -4.01 -27.79 3.59
CA PRO A 125 -4.05 -29.18 3.13
C PRO A 125 -5.47 -29.74 3.28
N ILE A 126 -6.47 -29.02 2.80
CA ILE A 126 -7.88 -29.36 2.85
C ILE A 126 -8.35 -29.61 1.42
N LYS A 127 -9.09 -30.71 1.20
CA LYS A 127 -9.63 -31.04 -0.12
C LYS A 127 -10.60 -29.96 -0.60
N VAL A 128 -10.48 -29.53 -1.84
CA VAL A 128 -11.33 -28.48 -2.45
C VAL A 128 -12.82 -28.86 -2.43
N SER A 129 -13.16 -30.15 -2.45
CA SER A 129 -14.53 -30.62 -2.30
C SER A 129 -15.22 -30.16 -1.00
N TYR A 130 -14.42 -29.90 0.06
CA TYR A 130 -14.93 -29.33 1.32
C TYR A 130 -15.48 -27.93 1.14
N LEU A 131 -14.84 -27.10 0.30
CA LEU A 131 -15.31 -25.74 0.04
C LEU A 131 -16.70 -25.75 -0.61
N LYS A 132 -16.95 -26.68 -1.53
CA LYS A 132 -18.28 -26.89 -2.13
C LYS A 132 -19.29 -27.45 -1.13
N GLY A 133 -18.92 -28.54 -0.41
CA GLY A 133 -19.82 -29.25 0.48
C GLY A 133 -20.19 -28.52 1.77
N LYS A 134 -19.35 -27.56 2.20
CA LYS A 134 -19.55 -26.79 3.44
C LYS A 134 -19.53 -25.27 3.18
N LYS A 135 -20.04 -24.85 2.04
CA LYS A 135 -20.03 -23.45 1.59
C LYS A 135 -20.56 -22.47 2.65
N ASP A 136 -21.67 -22.78 3.31
CA ASP A 136 -22.24 -21.92 4.35
C ASP A 136 -21.33 -21.81 5.56
N GLN A 137 -20.61 -22.86 5.95
CA GLN A 137 -19.63 -22.78 7.03
C GLN A 137 -18.51 -21.80 6.71
N PHE A 138 -17.92 -21.90 5.51
CA PHE A 138 -16.85 -20.96 5.07
C PHE A 138 -17.39 -19.53 4.97
N LYS A 139 -18.59 -19.34 4.45
CA LYS A 139 -19.26 -18.04 4.38
C LYS A 139 -19.46 -17.42 5.77
N ASN A 140 -19.95 -18.20 6.75
CA ASN A 140 -20.14 -17.74 8.12
C ASN A 140 -18.81 -17.40 8.80
N ILE A 141 -17.74 -18.18 8.57
CA ILE A 141 -16.39 -17.86 9.07
C ILE A 141 -15.98 -16.46 8.61
N LEU A 142 -16.10 -16.13 7.30
CA LEU A 142 -15.76 -14.80 6.83
C LEU A 142 -16.69 -13.73 7.37
N ALA A 143 -18.01 -13.96 7.39
CA ALA A 143 -18.98 -12.97 7.83
C ALA A 143 -18.82 -12.58 9.30
N GLU A 144 -18.55 -13.54 10.17
CA GLU A 144 -18.53 -13.33 11.63
C GLU A 144 -17.14 -12.97 12.16
N HIS A 145 -16.07 -13.47 11.52
CA HIS A 145 -14.71 -13.39 12.05
C HIS A 145 -13.77 -12.46 11.30
N THR A 146 -14.25 -11.78 10.26
CA THR A 146 -13.54 -10.64 9.63
C THR A 146 -14.28 -9.33 9.90
N LYS A 147 -13.56 -8.22 9.95
CA LYS A 147 -14.09 -6.90 10.23
C LYS A 147 -13.64 -5.92 9.13
N PHE A 148 -14.63 -5.29 8.50
CA PHE A 148 -14.44 -4.31 7.44
C PHE A 148 -15.03 -2.97 7.82
N GLY A 149 -14.40 -1.88 7.37
CA GLY A 149 -14.84 -0.52 7.63
C GLY A 149 -13.84 0.31 8.43
N MET A 150 -13.96 1.62 8.31
CA MET A 150 -12.97 2.59 8.83
C MET A 150 -12.86 2.55 10.37
N TYR A 151 -13.97 2.30 11.06
CA TYR A 151 -14.05 2.37 12.52
C TYR A 151 -14.20 1.00 13.19
N GLU A 152 -14.16 -0.08 12.39
CA GLU A 152 -14.37 -1.43 12.91
C GLU A 152 -13.22 -1.88 13.81
N THR A 153 -13.61 -2.61 14.86
CA THR A 153 -12.71 -3.19 15.87
C THR A 153 -13.20 -4.57 16.27
N HIS A 154 -12.29 -5.42 16.75
CA HIS A 154 -12.70 -6.69 17.36
C HIS A 154 -13.15 -6.50 18.81
N LYS A 155 -14.22 -7.19 19.23
CA LYS A 155 -14.69 -7.20 20.63
C LYS A 155 -13.60 -7.75 21.57
N ARG A 156 -12.98 -8.87 21.17
CA ARG A 156 -11.82 -9.45 21.88
C ARG A 156 -10.56 -9.02 21.15
N LYS A 157 -9.73 -8.25 21.83
CA LYS A 157 -8.45 -7.76 21.32
C LYS A 157 -7.38 -8.80 21.62
N GLU A 158 -6.39 -8.89 20.73
CA GLU A 158 -5.24 -9.77 20.87
C GLU A 158 -4.00 -8.89 21.01
N ASP A 159 -3.11 -9.25 21.92
CA ASP A 159 -1.79 -8.63 22.02
C ASP A 159 -0.91 -9.11 20.87
N HIS A 160 -0.04 -8.23 20.40
CA HIS A 160 0.91 -8.51 19.33
C HIS A 160 2.24 -7.81 19.61
N GLU A 161 3.35 -8.47 19.30
CA GLU A 161 4.70 -7.94 19.51
C GLU A 161 4.97 -6.61 18.80
N ILE A 162 4.23 -6.31 17.72
CA ILE A 162 4.35 -5.04 17.00
C ILE A 162 4.23 -3.82 17.91
N PHE A 163 3.44 -3.92 19.00
CA PHE A 163 3.24 -2.81 19.94
C PHE A 163 4.39 -2.60 20.92
N SER A 164 5.39 -3.49 20.94
CA SER A 164 6.64 -3.31 21.69
C SER A 164 7.71 -2.53 20.92
N ARG A 165 7.46 -2.21 19.64
CA ARG A 165 8.38 -1.43 18.81
C ARG A 165 8.60 -0.04 19.39
N SER A 166 9.86 0.43 19.39
CA SER A 166 10.29 1.68 20.02
C SER A 166 9.64 2.92 19.36
N GLU A 167 9.31 2.85 18.08
CA GLU A 167 8.65 3.93 17.33
C GLU A 167 7.31 4.37 17.96
N PHE A 168 6.61 3.44 18.65
CA PHE A 168 5.40 3.78 19.40
C PHE A 168 5.66 4.62 20.68
N SER A 169 6.91 4.79 21.08
CA SER A 169 7.32 5.65 22.20
C SER A 169 8.13 6.86 21.76
N GLU A 170 8.91 6.73 20.71
CA GLU A 170 9.89 7.71 20.25
C GLU A 170 9.29 8.74 19.29
N ILE A 171 8.41 8.33 18.36
CA ILE A 171 7.80 9.23 17.37
C ILE A 171 6.48 9.78 17.93
N PRO A 172 6.37 11.09 18.19
CA PRO A 172 5.19 11.68 18.85
C PRO A 172 3.87 11.38 18.13
N LEU A 173 3.85 11.47 16.79
CA LEU A 173 2.69 11.14 15.99
C LEU A 173 2.29 9.66 16.19
N VAL A 174 3.22 8.74 16.03
CA VAL A 174 3.00 7.29 16.14
C VAL A 174 2.54 6.92 17.55
N LYS A 175 3.13 7.53 18.58
CA LYS A 175 2.72 7.38 19.98
C LYS A 175 1.24 7.75 20.18
N SER A 176 0.80 8.85 19.59
CA SER A 176 -0.60 9.29 19.67
C SER A 176 -1.58 8.32 18.97
N LEU A 177 -1.10 7.53 18.02
CA LEU A 177 -1.89 6.58 17.23
C LEU A 177 -1.88 5.15 17.80
N LYS A 178 -1.07 4.85 18.83
CA LYS A 178 -0.90 3.49 19.38
C LYS A 178 -2.22 2.84 19.77
N THR A 179 -3.08 3.54 20.51
CA THR A 179 -4.40 3.04 20.92
C THR A 179 -5.29 2.74 19.72
N LYS A 180 -5.28 3.59 18.70
CA LYS A 180 -6.03 3.38 17.47
C LYS A 180 -5.54 2.14 16.72
N ALA A 181 -4.23 1.99 16.57
CA ALA A 181 -3.61 0.82 15.95
C ALA A 181 -3.98 -0.47 16.72
N TYR A 182 -3.86 -0.46 18.05
CA TYR A 182 -4.24 -1.58 18.90
C TYR A 182 -5.70 -2.01 18.70
N ASN A 183 -6.62 -1.04 18.61
CA ASN A 183 -8.03 -1.31 18.41
C ASN A 183 -8.35 -1.87 17.01
N GLN A 184 -7.56 -1.53 16.00
CA GLN A 184 -7.79 -1.92 14.61
C GLN A 184 -7.00 -3.14 14.15
N LEU A 185 -6.15 -3.72 15.01
CA LEU A 185 -5.36 -4.91 14.66
C LEU A 185 -6.29 -6.06 14.19
N GLY A 186 -5.94 -6.67 13.06
CA GLY A 186 -6.70 -7.79 12.48
C GLY A 186 -8.04 -7.39 11.87
N THR A 187 -8.30 -6.08 11.67
CA THR A 187 -9.41 -5.61 10.83
C THR A 187 -8.92 -5.33 9.42
N SER A 188 -9.78 -5.33 8.42
CA SER A 188 -9.34 -5.12 7.03
C SER A 188 -9.65 -3.69 6.60
N GLY A 189 -10.43 -2.98 6.52
CA GLY A 189 -10.64 -1.64 5.97
C GLY A 189 -11.83 -1.62 5.03
N GLY A 190 -11.84 -0.66 4.16
CA GLY A 190 -12.87 -0.50 3.15
C GLY A 190 -12.28 -0.41 1.74
N GLY A 191 -13.09 -0.11 0.77
CA GLY A 191 -12.69 0.01 -0.62
C GLY A 191 -12.41 -1.36 -1.24
N ASN A 192 -11.26 -1.51 -1.90
CA ASN A 192 -10.83 -2.74 -2.56
C ASN A 192 -10.22 -3.79 -1.60
N HIS A 193 -10.33 -3.60 -0.28
CA HIS A 193 -9.88 -4.61 0.68
C HIS A 193 -10.87 -5.78 0.74
N PHE A 194 -10.33 -6.99 0.85
CA PHE A 194 -11.11 -8.21 0.88
C PHE A 194 -10.43 -9.30 1.73
N VAL A 195 -11.22 -10.29 2.14
CA VAL A 195 -10.77 -11.60 2.63
C VAL A 195 -11.63 -12.64 1.95
N GLU A 196 -10.99 -13.63 1.33
CA GLU A 196 -11.71 -14.59 0.51
C GLU A 196 -11.16 -16.00 0.59
N PHE A 197 -12.05 -16.96 0.44
CA PHE A 197 -11.69 -18.35 0.21
C PHE A 197 -11.78 -18.66 -1.28
N GLY A 198 -10.83 -19.44 -1.76
CA GLY A 198 -10.78 -19.88 -3.14
C GLY A 198 -10.04 -21.20 -3.31
N THR A 199 -9.89 -21.59 -4.57
CA THR A 199 -9.09 -22.74 -4.98
C THR A 199 -7.72 -22.25 -5.43
N VAL A 200 -6.67 -22.74 -4.79
CA VAL A 200 -5.28 -22.60 -5.25
C VAL A 200 -4.94 -23.79 -6.11
N ARG A 201 -4.44 -23.55 -7.32
CA ARG A 201 -3.85 -24.58 -8.17
C ARG A 201 -2.35 -24.37 -8.25
N ILE A 202 -1.56 -25.32 -7.76
CA ILE A 202 -0.11 -25.35 -7.89
C ILE A 202 0.24 -26.04 -9.20
N THR A 203 0.95 -25.34 -10.08
CA THR A 203 1.34 -25.79 -11.41
C THR A 203 2.84 -26.04 -11.54
N ASP A 204 3.64 -25.46 -10.66
CA ASP A 204 5.09 -25.64 -10.61
C ASP A 204 5.43 -26.90 -9.78
N ARG A 205 6.08 -27.87 -10.45
CA ARG A 205 6.54 -29.11 -9.80
C ARG A 205 7.62 -28.86 -8.75
N ASP A 206 8.49 -27.88 -9.05
CA ASP A 206 9.66 -27.55 -8.23
C ASP A 206 9.38 -26.36 -7.32
N ASN A 207 8.11 -26.20 -6.91
CA ASN A 207 7.73 -25.12 -6.00
C ASN A 207 8.47 -25.22 -4.66
N GLN A 208 8.83 -24.08 -4.11
CA GLN A 208 9.66 -24.00 -2.89
C GLN A 208 8.98 -24.53 -1.63
N TRP A 209 7.68 -24.85 -1.66
CA TRP A 209 6.96 -25.42 -0.52
C TRP A 209 6.98 -26.95 -0.52
N GLY A 210 7.52 -27.58 -1.56
CA GLY A 210 7.49 -29.03 -1.74
C GLY A 210 6.08 -29.60 -1.82
N LEU A 211 5.09 -28.79 -2.24
CA LEU A 211 3.71 -29.21 -2.39
C LEU A 211 3.54 -29.95 -3.71
N PRO A 212 2.84 -31.11 -3.74
CA PRO A 212 2.44 -31.72 -4.99
C PRO A 212 1.63 -30.75 -5.88
N MET A 213 1.80 -30.87 -7.20
CA MET A 213 0.89 -30.19 -8.14
C MET A 213 -0.55 -30.63 -7.86
N GLY A 214 -1.48 -29.69 -7.85
CA GLY A 214 -2.87 -29.99 -7.55
C GLY A 214 -3.65 -28.81 -6.98
N ASP A 215 -4.85 -29.10 -6.54
CA ASP A 215 -5.80 -28.11 -6.04
C ASP A 215 -5.89 -28.15 -4.51
N TYR A 216 -5.82 -26.97 -3.89
CA TYR A 216 -5.83 -26.72 -2.46
C TYR A 216 -6.87 -25.66 -2.10
N ILE A 217 -7.30 -25.60 -0.84
CA ILE A 217 -8.06 -24.44 -0.36
C ILE A 217 -7.07 -23.33 -0.03
N GLY A 218 -7.35 -22.12 -0.55
CA GLY A 218 -6.63 -20.89 -0.21
C GLY A 218 -7.51 -19.93 0.57
N LEU A 219 -6.88 -19.22 1.51
CA LEU A 219 -7.38 -17.99 2.13
C LEU A 219 -6.52 -16.85 1.63
N LEU A 220 -7.09 -15.93 0.87
CA LEU A 220 -6.43 -14.74 0.37
C LEU A 220 -7.00 -13.50 1.05
N SER A 221 -6.13 -12.60 1.48
CA SER A 221 -6.55 -11.31 2.04
C SER A 221 -5.79 -10.15 1.41
N HIS A 222 -6.50 -9.04 1.22
CA HIS A 222 -5.99 -7.74 0.83
C HIS A 222 -6.36 -6.73 1.90
N SER A 223 -5.37 -6.16 2.56
CA SER A 223 -5.54 -5.18 3.64
C SER A 223 -4.28 -4.32 3.76
N GLY A 224 -4.33 -3.28 4.59
CA GLY A 224 -3.21 -2.37 4.77
C GLY A 224 -3.01 -1.94 6.22
N SER A 225 -2.30 -0.84 6.40
CA SER A 225 -1.90 -0.32 7.72
C SER A 225 -2.99 0.46 8.45
N ARG A 226 -4.21 0.40 7.97
CA ARG A 226 -5.38 0.97 8.63
C ARG A 226 -5.20 2.46 8.95
N GLY A 227 -5.82 2.91 10.05
CA GLY A 227 -5.71 4.28 10.49
C GLY A 227 -4.29 4.72 10.91
N LEU A 228 -3.39 3.78 11.24
CA LEU A 228 -1.99 4.09 11.55
C LEU A 228 -1.30 4.66 10.32
N GLY A 229 -1.20 3.88 9.24
CA GLY A 229 -0.51 4.31 8.01
C GLY A 229 -1.18 5.51 7.34
N ALA A 230 -2.52 5.56 7.31
CA ALA A 230 -3.24 6.70 6.72
C ALA A 230 -2.92 8.04 7.42
N ASN A 231 -2.78 8.06 8.76
CA ASN A 231 -2.41 9.27 9.48
C ASN A 231 -0.92 9.61 9.30
N ILE A 232 -0.04 8.61 9.26
CA ILE A 232 1.38 8.79 8.93
C ILE A 232 1.52 9.41 7.53
N ALA A 233 0.91 8.81 6.51
CA ALA A 233 0.93 9.30 5.14
C ALA A 233 0.43 10.76 5.05
N LYS A 234 -0.69 11.07 5.69
CA LYS A 234 -1.26 12.43 5.71
C LYS A 234 -0.31 13.45 6.33
N HIS A 235 0.27 13.12 7.47
CA HIS A 235 1.17 14.02 8.20
C HIS A 235 2.43 14.34 7.38
N TYR A 236 3.14 13.31 6.92
CA TYR A 236 4.41 13.51 6.24
C TYR A 236 4.24 14.00 4.79
N THR A 237 3.11 13.72 4.13
CA THR A 237 2.77 14.37 2.86
C THR A 237 2.62 15.88 3.06
N TYR A 238 1.91 16.31 4.11
CA TYR A 238 1.77 17.73 4.43
C TYR A 238 3.13 18.36 4.74
N LEU A 239 3.96 17.69 5.54
CA LEU A 239 5.29 18.17 5.90
C LEU A 239 6.20 18.28 4.66
N ALA A 240 6.23 17.27 3.82
CA ALA A 240 6.97 17.27 2.55
C ALA A 240 6.52 18.42 1.65
N THR A 241 5.21 18.64 1.49
CA THR A 241 4.68 19.74 0.66
C THR A 241 5.10 21.12 1.18
N LYS A 242 5.26 21.28 2.50
CA LYS A 242 5.76 22.53 3.09
C LYS A 242 7.26 22.76 2.88
N GLN A 243 8.05 21.69 3.01
CA GLN A 243 9.52 21.79 2.95
C GLN A 243 10.05 21.73 1.52
N CYS A 244 9.32 21.10 0.61
CA CYS A 244 9.69 20.89 -0.78
C CYS A 244 8.59 21.45 -1.70
N PRO A 245 8.53 22.78 -1.91
CA PRO A 245 7.54 23.40 -2.78
C PRO A 245 7.83 23.05 -4.23
N LEU A 246 6.80 22.51 -4.88
CA LEU A 246 6.81 22.08 -6.27
C LEU A 246 5.71 22.80 -7.07
N PRO A 247 5.87 22.91 -8.40
CA PRO A 247 4.80 23.38 -9.27
C PRO A 247 3.52 22.58 -9.05
N LYS A 248 2.37 23.24 -9.15
CA LYS A 248 1.04 22.68 -8.87
C LYS A 248 0.76 21.30 -9.50
N PRO A 249 1.13 21.01 -10.76
CA PRO A 249 0.89 19.70 -11.37
C PRO A 249 1.62 18.53 -10.67
N VAL A 250 2.71 18.82 -9.96
CA VAL A 250 3.57 17.83 -9.30
C VAL A 250 3.66 18.01 -7.78
N GLN A 251 2.85 18.87 -7.19
CA GLN A 251 2.89 19.18 -5.75
C GLN A 251 2.78 17.95 -4.84
N HIS A 252 2.08 16.90 -5.30
CA HIS A 252 1.94 15.64 -4.58
C HIS A 252 3.19 14.76 -4.64
N LEU A 253 4.20 15.14 -5.42
CA LEU A 253 5.50 14.46 -5.49
C LEU A 253 6.56 15.10 -4.59
N ALA A 254 6.16 16.02 -3.70
CA ALA A 254 7.05 16.59 -2.70
C ALA A 254 7.70 15.49 -1.85
N TRP A 255 8.99 15.63 -1.59
CA TRP A 255 9.80 14.62 -0.94
C TRP A 255 10.41 15.11 0.38
N LEU A 256 10.88 14.19 1.18
CA LEU A 256 11.71 14.40 2.35
C LEU A 256 13.11 13.87 2.07
N ASP A 257 14.14 14.66 2.37
CA ASP A 257 15.54 14.25 2.27
C ASP A 257 15.87 13.30 3.43
N LEU A 258 16.40 12.12 3.13
CA LEU A 258 16.76 11.11 4.13
C LEU A 258 17.96 11.50 5.01
N ASN A 259 18.68 12.58 4.71
CA ASN A 259 19.69 13.16 5.61
C ASN A 259 19.07 14.05 6.69
N THR A 260 17.79 14.38 6.60
CA THR A 260 17.10 15.21 7.58
C THR A 260 16.40 14.39 8.67
N HIS A 261 16.15 15.01 9.82
CA HIS A 261 15.38 14.39 10.89
C HIS A 261 14.00 13.90 10.39
N ASP A 262 13.27 14.76 9.68
CA ASP A 262 11.91 14.44 9.21
C ASP A 262 11.89 13.30 8.18
N GLY A 263 12.92 13.24 7.31
CA GLY A 263 13.07 12.13 6.37
C GLY A 263 13.34 10.79 7.08
N GLN A 264 14.21 10.80 8.09
CA GLN A 264 14.50 9.61 8.90
C GLN A 264 13.29 9.20 9.73
N GLU A 265 12.61 10.15 10.37
CA GLU A 265 11.41 9.87 11.17
C GLU A 265 10.29 9.28 10.30
N TYR A 266 10.06 9.85 9.10
CA TYR A 266 9.11 9.27 8.15
C TYR A 266 9.50 7.85 7.75
N TRP A 267 10.78 7.59 7.44
CA TRP A 267 11.25 6.26 7.07
C TRP A 267 10.96 5.23 8.15
N MET A 268 11.21 5.56 9.42
CA MET A 268 10.90 4.71 10.56
C MET A 268 9.39 4.49 10.72
N ALA A 269 8.60 5.56 10.64
CA ALA A 269 7.13 5.48 10.76
C ALA A 269 6.50 4.69 9.61
N MET A 270 6.99 4.85 8.38
CA MET A 270 6.59 4.08 7.19
C MET A 270 6.90 2.59 7.38
N SER A 271 8.12 2.27 7.84
CA SER A 271 8.54 0.89 8.10
C SER A 271 7.66 0.22 9.16
N LEU A 272 7.39 0.91 10.26
CA LEU A 272 6.45 0.43 11.28
C LEU A 272 5.04 0.20 10.71
N ALA A 273 4.53 1.10 9.86
CA ALA A 273 3.22 0.93 9.24
C ALA A 273 3.17 -0.31 8.33
N GLY A 274 4.25 -0.62 7.61
CA GLY A 274 4.40 -1.85 6.82
C GLY A 274 4.36 -3.10 7.68
N ASP A 275 5.12 -3.13 8.79
CA ASP A 275 5.13 -4.24 9.75
C ASP A 275 3.76 -4.39 10.45
N TYR A 276 3.11 -3.29 10.76
CA TYR A 276 1.76 -3.31 11.33
C TYR A 276 0.72 -3.86 10.33
N ALA A 277 0.82 -3.53 9.04
CA ALA A 277 -0.02 -4.13 8.01
C ALA A 277 0.17 -5.65 7.95
N LYS A 278 1.43 -6.14 8.04
CA LYS A 278 1.71 -7.57 8.17
C LYS A 278 1.02 -8.17 9.41
N ALA A 279 1.17 -7.54 10.57
CA ALA A 279 0.53 -7.99 11.80
C ALA A 279 -1.01 -8.08 11.69
N CYS A 280 -1.64 -7.18 10.92
CA CYS A 280 -3.08 -7.28 10.64
C CYS A 280 -3.42 -8.55 9.85
N HIS A 281 -2.64 -8.88 8.80
CA HIS A 281 -2.85 -10.09 8.01
C HIS A 281 -2.57 -11.36 8.83
N ASP A 282 -1.48 -11.41 9.59
CA ASP A 282 -1.15 -12.53 10.47
C ASP A 282 -2.28 -12.81 11.46
N ASN A 283 -2.89 -11.76 12.02
CA ASN A 283 -4.03 -11.89 12.93
C ASN A 283 -5.29 -12.43 12.21
N ILE A 284 -5.62 -11.92 11.01
CA ILE A 284 -6.74 -12.41 10.20
C ILE A 284 -6.54 -13.90 9.88
N HIS A 285 -5.39 -14.27 9.34
CA HIS A 285 -5.09 -15.63 8.90
C HIS A 285 -5.00 -16.61 10.08
N SER A 286 -4.36 -16.22 11.19
CA SER A 286 -4.29 -17.05 12.42
C SER A 286 -5.68 -17.32 12.99
N ARG A 287 -6.54 -16.31 13.07
CA ARG A 287 -7.91 -16.46 13.56
C ARG A 287 -8.73 -17.42 12.71
N ILE A 288 -8.68 -17.27 11.40
CA ILE A 288 -9.41 -18.12 10.46
C ILE A 288 -8.84 -19.56 10.47
N SER A 289 -7.51 -19.73 10.52
CA SER A 289 -6.86 -21.05 10.63
C SER A 289 -7.32 -21.82 11.88
N LYS A 290 -7.44 -21.14 13.01
CA LYS A 290 -7.98 -21.74 14.26
C LYS A 290 -9.41 -22.24 14.08
N LEU A 291 -10.25 -21.48 13.37
CA LEU A 291 -11.65 -21.85 13.11
C LEU A 291 -11.78 -22.99 12.10
N LEU A 292 -10.85 -23.08 11.15
CA LEU A 292 -10.76 -24.20 10.21
C LEU A 292 -10.21 -25.48 10.87
N GLY A 293 -9.60 -25.37 12.05
CA GLY A 293 -8.90 -26.49 12.70
C GLY A 293 -7.72 -27.00 11.86
N SER A 294 -7.12 -26.16 11.01
CA SER A 294 -6.05 -26.53 10.08
C SER A 294 -4.98 -25.45 10.03
N LYS A 295 -3.72 -25.85 10.03
CA LYS A 295 -2.60 -24.93 9.81
C LYS A 295 -2.31 -24.85 8.31
N PRO A 296 -1.93 -23.67 7.79
CA PRO A 296 -1.49 -23.56 6.41
C PRO A 296 -0.17 -24.35 6.20
N VAL A 297 -0.05 -24.96 5.02
CA VAL A 297 1.17 -25.65 4.58
C VAL A 297 2.13 -24.71 3.83
N ALA A 298 1.61 -23.59 3.33
CA ALA A 298 2.37 -22.55 2.69
C ALA A 298 1.71 -21.19 2.96
N THR A 299 2.52 -20.14 3.03
CA THR A 299 2.08 -18.75 3.10
C THR A 299 2.92 -17.92 2.13
N ILE A 300 2.25 -17.06 1.36
CA ILE A 300 2.85 -16.15 0.40
C ILE A 300 2.33 -14.76 0.71
N GLU A 301 3.21 -13.77 0.74
CA GLU A 301 2.82 -12.38 0.97
C GLU A 301 3.68 -11.42 0.14
N ASN A 302 3.10 -10.33 -0.30
CA ASN A 302 3.79 -9.22 -0.94
C ASN A 302 3.06 -7.91 -0.68
N HIS A 303 3.79 -6.82 -0.52
CA HIS A 303 3.20 -5.49 -0.35
C HIS A 303 3.53 -4.59 -1.54
N HIS A 304 2.64 -3.66 -1.87
CA HIS A 304 2.63 -2.93 -3.12
C HIS A 304 2.49 -1.41 -3.00
N ASN A 305 2.54 -0.88 -1.77
CA ASN A 305 2.58 0.55 -1.47
C ASN A 305 3.68 0.81 -0.43
N PHE A 306 4.91 0.97 -0.91
CA PHE A 306 6.05 1.13 -0.01
C PHE A 306 7.25 1.77 -0.72
N ALA A 307 8.33 2.04 0.01
CA ALA A 307 9.63 2.44 -0.53
C ALA A 307 10.74 1.54 0.04
N TRP A 308 11.68 1.16 -0.82
CA TRP A 308 12.80 0.27 -0.48
C TRP A 308 14.12 0.91 -0.83
N LYS A 309 15.14 0.71 -0.02
CA LYS A 309 16.53 0.95 -0.42
C LYS A 309 16.97 -0.20 -1.32
N GLN A 310 17.37 0.12 -2.54
CA GLN A 310 17.75 -0.84 -3.57
C GLN A 310 18.88 -0.26 -4.42
N LYS A 311 19.80 -1.11 -4.91
CA LYS A 311 20.81 -0.69 -5.88
C LYS A 311 20.18 -0.58 -7.27
N VAL A 312 20.32 0.58 -7.88
CA VAL A 312 19.90 0.86 -9.26
C VAL A 312 21.12 1.40 -10.00
N ASN A 313 21.55 0.72 -11.06
CA ASN A 313 22.77 1.08 -11.80
C ASN A 313 24.00 1.25 -10.90
N GLY A 314 24.15 0.39 -9.89
CA GLY A 314 25.26 0.38 -8.93
C GLY A 314 25.17 1.42 -7.79
N LYS A 315 24.19 2.32 -7.80
CA LYS A 315 23.97 3.33 -6.76
C LYS A 315 22.82 2.92 -5.84
N GLU A 316 22.94 3.21 -4.55
CA GLU A 316 21.81 3.06 -3.61
C GLU A 316 20.75 4.12 -3.90
N CYS A 317 19.53 3.67 -4.15
CA CYS A 317 18.37 4.50 -4.42
C CYS A 317 17.20 4.12 -3.52
N VAL A 318 16.24 5.02 -3.38
CA VAL A 318 14.94 4.74 -2.78
C VAL A 318 13.97 4.42 -3.90
N VAL A 319 13.55 3.16 -4.00
CA VAL A 319 12.59 2.69 -5.02
C VAL A 319 11.19 2.69 -4.44
N HIS A 320 10.38 3.64 -4.91
CA HIS A 320 8.96 3.74 -4.57
C HIS A 320 8.16 2.81 -5.47
N ARG A 321 7.27 2.02 -4.88
CA ARG A 321 6.26 1.23 -5.59
C ARG A 321 4.89 1.63 -5.09
N LYS A 322 4.08 2.21 -5.96
CA LYS A 322 2.70 2.59 -5.68
C LYS A 322 1.75 1.77 -6.54
N GLY A 323 1.11 0.77 -5.94
CA GLY A 323 0.36 -0.20 -6.71
C GLY A 323 1.25 -1.01 -7.64
N ALA A 324 2.46 -1.35 -7.19
CA ALA A 324 3.38 -2.26 -7.86
C ALA A 324 4.06 -3.13 -6.80
N THR A 325 4.34 -4.39 -7.12
CA THR A 325 4.92 -5.33 -6.17
C THR A 325 6.40 -5.59 -6.48
N PRO A 326 7.26 -5.84 -5.47
CA PRO A 326 8.61 -6.36 -5.71
C PRO A 326 8.58 -7.67 -6.50
N ALA A 327 9.52 -7.84 -7.41
CA ALA A 327 9.70 -9.01 -8.25
C ALA A 327 11.18 -9.30 -8.50
N ALA A 328 12.01 -9.24 -7.44
CA ALA A 328 13.39 -9.65 -7.51
C ALA A 328 13.49 -11.14 -7.90
N LYS A 329 14.64 -11.57 -8.42
CA LYS A 329 14.83 -12.94 -8.89
C LYS A 329 14.51 -13.96 -7.77
N GLY A 330 13.52 -14.81 -8.00
CA GLY A 330 13.07 -15.83 -7.07
C GLY A 330 12.07 -15.33 -6.00
N GLU A 331 11.80 -14.02 -5.93
CA GLU A 331 10.83 -13.46 -4.97
C GLU A 331 9.42 -13.87 -5.34
N LEU A 332 8.67 -14.37 -4.35
CA LEU A 332 7.28 -14.77 -4.56
C LEU A 332 6.33 -13.61 -4.34
N GLY A 333 5.23 -13.63 -5.10
CA GLY A 333 4.16 -12.66 -4.97
C GLY A 333 2.80 -13.19 -5.41
N ILE A 334 1.79 -12.39 -5.19
CA ILE A 334 0.43 -12.65 -5.63
C ILE A 334 -0.05 -11.43 -6.39
N ILE A 335 -0.56 -11.66 -7.59
CA ILE A 335 -1.18 -10.66 -8.46
C ILE A 335 -2.66 -11.03 -8.60
N PRO A 336 -3.58 -10.45 -7.81
CA PRO A 336 -5.00 -10.77 -7.88
C PRO A 336 -5.64 -10.19 -9.14
N GLY A 337 -6.61 -10.92 -9.66
CA GLY A 337 -7.55 -10.40 -10.65
C GLY A 337 -8.68 -9.58 -10.00
N SER A 338 -9.92 -9.87 -10.38
CA SER A 338 -11.11 -9.37 -9.71
C SER A 338 -11.78 -10.48 -8.88
N MET A 339 -12.88 -10.17 -8.18
CA MET A 339 -13.61 -11.18 -7.42
C MET A 339 -14.18 -12.33 -8.27
N THR A 340 -14.20 -12.21 -9.59
CA THR A 340 -14.66 -13.24 -10.54
C THR A 340 -13.57 -13.72 -11.51
N ALA A 341 -12.36 -13.18 -11.40
CA ALA A 341 -11.21 -13.52 -12.24
C ALA A 341 -10.08 -14.14 -11.40
N PRO A 342 -9.21 -14.97 -12.00
CA PRO A 342 -8.13 -15.59 -11.26
C PRO A 342 -7.12 -14.56 -10.72
N GLY A 343 -6.48 -14.91 -9.61
CA GLY A 343 -5.21 -14.33 -9.20
C GLY A 343 -4.07 -15.27 -9.53
N PHE A 344 -2.86 -14.75 -9.66
CA PHE A 344 -1.66 -15.50 -10.04
C PHE A 344 -0.65 -15.52 -8.89
N ILE A 345 -0.16 -16.71 -8.59
CA ILE A 345 1.01 -16.87 -7.72
C ILE A 345 2.22 -16.82 -8.65
N VAL A 346 3.11 -15.89 -8.38
CA VAL A 346 4.23 -15.58 -9.28
C VAL A 346 5.57 -15.65 -8.58
N ARG A 347 6.61 -15.91 -9.38
CA ARG A 347 8.01 -15.81 -8.99
C ARG A 347 8.67 -14.70 -9.82
N GLY A 348 9.29 -13.71 -9.18
CA GLY A 348 10.00 -12.63 -9.83
C GLY A 348 11.19 -13.11 -10.65
N LEU A 349 11.41 -12.48 -11.80
CA LEU A 349 12.53 -12.75 -12.69
C LEU A 349 13.70 -11.77 -12.51
N GLY A 350 13.52 -10.71 -11.70
CA GLY A 350 14.57 -9.72 -11.39
C GLY A 350 14.90 -8.79 -12.56
N ASN A 351 13.89 -8.43 -13.37
CA ASN A 351 14.08 -7.54 -14.52
C ASN A 351 14.51 -6.14 -14.06
N GLU A 352 15.70 -5.71 -14.47
CA GLU A 352 16.28 -4.41 -14.09
C GLU A 352 15.51 -3.22 -14.70
N ASN A 353 14.92 -3.38 -15.89
CA ASN A 353 14.16 -2.33 -16.57
C ASN A 353 12.84 -2.01 -15.85
N SER A 354 12.30 -2.96 -15.09
CA SER A 354 11.14 -2.75 -14.22
C SER A 354 11.52 -2.32 -12.80
N LEU A 355 12.82 -2.09 -12.53
CA LEU A 355 13.36 -1.91 -11.18
C LEU A 355 12.98 -3.10 -10.28
N GLN A 356 13.05 -4.33 -10.84
CA GLN A 356 12.68 -5.57 -10.17
C GLN A 356 11.25 -5.50 -9.59
N SER A 357 10.30 -5.09 -10.41
CA SER A 357 8.91 -4.86 -10.02
C SER A 357 7.95 -5.50 -11.02
N ALA A 358 6.72 -5.76 -10.56
CA ALA A 358 5.61 -6.28 -11.35
C ALA A 358 4.29 -5.59 -10.95
N SER A 359 3.23 -5.84 -11.70
CA SER A 359 1.87 -5.39 -11.37
C SER A 359 1.42 -5.86 -9.98
N HIS A 360 0.61 -5.06 -9.29
CA HIS A 360 0.04 -5.46 -7.99
C HIS A 360 -1.30 -6.19 -8.12
N GLY A 361 -1.94 -6.13 -9.30
CA GLY A 361 -3.26 -6.73 -9.57
C GLY A 361 -3.68 -6.48 -11.01
N ALA A 362 -4.98 -6.59 -11.27
CA ALA A 362 -5.54 -6.32 -12.61
C ALA A 362 -5.50 -4.83 -13.00
N GLY A 363 -5.47 -3.92 -12.01
CA GLY A 363 -5.66 -2.49 -12.26
C GLY A 363 -7.10 -2.13 -12.63
N ARG A 364 -7.46 -0.87 -12.47
CA ARG A 364 -8.82 -0.40 -12.75
C ARG A 364 -8.95 0.15 -14.16
N LYS A 365 -10.03 -0.21 -14.82
CA LYS A 365 -10.46 0.35 -16.11
C LYS A 365 -11.39 1.55 -15.90
N PHE A 366 -12.16 1.56 -14.80
CA PHE A 366 -13.10 2.63 -14.48
C PHE A 366 -12.85 3.17 -13.06
N SER A 367 -12.99 4.49 -12.90
CA SER A 367 -12.98 5.11 -11.57
C SER A 367 -14.18 4.64 -10.74
N ARG A 368 -14.08 4.70 -9.41
CA ARG A 368 -15.19 4.35 -8.50
C ARG A 368 -16.47 5.13 -8.83
N ARG A 369 -16.36 6.41 -9.21
CA ARG A 369 -17.47 7.25 -9.60
C ARG A 369 -18.10 6.75 -10.90
N ALA A 370 -17.30 6.42 -11.91
CA ALA A 370 -17.77 5.89 -13.18
C ALA A 370 -18.51 4.55 -12.99
N CYS A 371 -17.99 3.67 -12.14
CA CYS A 371 -18.64 2.39 -11.82
C CYS A 371 -20.06 2.58 -11.26
N LYS A 372 -20.25 3.53 -10.34
CA LYS A 372 -21.56 3.84 -9.75
C LYS A 372 -22.56 4.39 -10.77
N GLN A 373 -22.08 4.94 -11.89
CA GLN A 373 -22.90 5.44 -12.99
C GLN A 373 -23.21 4.38 -14.06
N GLN A 374 -22.28 3.44 -14.28
CA GLN A 374 -22.34 2.47 -15.38
C GLN A 374 -22.89 1.10 -14.98
N PHE A 375 -22.66 0.67 -13.74
CA PHE A 375 -23.00 -0.68 -13.32
C PHE A 375 -24.16 -0.70 -12.33
N THR A 376 -24.91 -1.80 -12.36
CA THR A 376 -26.02 -2.07 -11.43
C THR A 376 -25.73 -3.29 -10.56
N ASN A 377 -26.36 -3.36 -9.39
CA ASN A 377 -26.30 -4.55 -8.54
C ASN A 377 -26.79 -5.82 -9.27
N GLY A 378 -27.74 -5.68 -10.21
CA GLY A 378 -28.22 -6.79 -11.03
C GLY A 378 -27.13 -7.34 -11.94
N ALA A 379 -26.37 -6.48 -12.62
CA ALA A 379 -25.26 -6.89 -13.47
C ALA A 379 -24.15 -7.59 -12.65
N ILE A 380 -23.80 -7.07 -11.47
CA ILE A 380 -22.82 -7.69 -10.58
C ILE A 380 -23.28 -9.09 -10.15
N LYS A 381 -24.55 -9.24 -9.73
CA LYS A 381 -25.10 -10.54 -9.34
C LYS A 381 -25.09 -11.55 -10.49
N ALA A 382 -25.30 -11.12 -11.74
CA ALA A 382 -25.22 -11.98 -12.90
C ALA A 382 -23.79 -12.48 -13.13
N GLU A 383 -22.78 -11.61 -13.05
CA GLU A 383 -21.37 -12.00 -13.19
C GLU A 383 -20.91 -12.93 -12.04
N LEU A 384 -21.27 -12.64 -10.80
CA LEU A 384 -20.97 -13.50 -9.66
C LEU A 384 -21.58 -14.89 -9.82
N LYS A 385 -22.84 -14.96 -10.28
CA LYS A 385 -23.52 -16.26 -10.55
C LYS A 385 -22.82 -17.04 -11.64
N LYS A 386 -22.40 -16.38 -12.74
CA LYS A 386 -21.66 -16.99 -13.83
C LYS A 386 -20.31 -17.57 -13.38
N ALA A 387 -19.61 -16.86 -12.49
CA ALA A 387 -18.33 -17.29 -11.93
C ALA A 387 -18.45 -18.26 -10.74
N GLU A 388 -19.67 -18.57 -10.30
CA GLU A 388 -19.95 -19.37 -9.09
C GLU A 388 -19.29 -18.79 -7.83
N VAL A 389 -19.32 -17.46 -7.67
CA VAL A 389 -18.75 -16.74 -6.54
C VAL A 389 -19.84 -16.23 -5.62
N GLU A 390 -19.67 -16.44 -4.31
CA GLU A 390 -20.49 -15.83 -3.26
C GLU A 390 -19.83 -14.55 -2.76
N LEU A 391 -20.58 -13.45 -2.74
CA LEU A 391 -20.13 -12.18 -2.24
C LEU A 391 -20.87 -11.83 -0.94
N ILE A 392 -20.09 -11.42 0.07
CA ILE A 392 -20.58 -10.88 1.34
C ILE A 392 -20.12 -9.41 1.41
N GLY A 393 -21.07 -8.47 1.38
CA GLY A 393 -20.75 -7.04 1.24
C GLY A 393 -20.43 -6.68 -0.21
N GLY A 394 -19.54 -5.72 -0.40
CA GLY A 394 -19.14 -5.22 -1.73
C GLY A 394 -20.10 -4.18 -2.30
N GLY A 395 -19.54 -3.07 -2.78
CA GLY A 395 -20.27 -1.99 -3.45
C GLY A 395 -20.16 -2.07 -4.97
N VAL A 396 -21.02 -1.30 -5.65
CA VAL A 396 -20.99 -1.17 -7.13
C VAL A 396 -19.65 -0.62 -7.64
N ASP A 397 -18.96 0.15 -6.81
CA ASP A 397 -17.64 0.70 -7.13
C ASP A 397 -16.52 -0.34 -7.17
N GLU A 398 -16.77 -1.56 -6.67
CA GLU A 398 -15.86 -2.71 -6.74
C GLU A 398 -16.39 -3.83 -7.66
N ALA A 399 -17.29 -3.49 -8.60
CA ALA A 399 -17.82 -4.43 -9.59
C ALA A 399 -16.67 -5.14 -10.34
N PRO A 400 -16.77 -6.46 -10.65
CA PRO A 400 -15.73 -7.18 -11.41
C PRO A 400 -15.37 -6.47 -12.71
N MET A 401 -16.36 -5.91 -13.40
CA MET A 401 -16.20 -5.21 -14.67
C MET A 401 -15.44 -3.89 -14.57
N ALA A 402 -15.15 -3.42 -13.35
CA ALA A 402 -14.37 -2.21 -13.12
C ALA A 402 -12.87 -2.39 -13.40
N TYR A 403 -12.42 -3.61 -13.53
CA TYR A 403 -11.01 -4.00 -13.64
C TYR A 403 -10.62 -4.35 -15.08
N LYS A 404 -9.32 -4.21 -15.40
CA LYS A 404 -8.75 -4.70 -16.65
C LYS A 404 -8.80 -6.23 -16.70
N ASP A 405 -8.65 -6.79 -17.89
CA ASP A 405 -8.46 -8.24 -18.05
C ASP A 405 -7.12 -8.65 -17.47
N ILE A 406 -7.16 -9.48 -16.43
CA ILE A 406 -5.95 -9.91 -15.73
C ILE A 406 -5.05 -10.78 -16.63
N GLU A 407 -5.60 -11.55 -17.55
CA GLU A 407 -4.80 -12.38 -18.48
C GLU A 407 -3.98 -11.48 -19.41
N GLN A 408 -4.56 -10.39 -19.92
CA GLN A 408 -3.83 -9.39 -20.71
C GLN A 408 -2.74 -8.70 -19.88
N VAL A 409 -3.03 -8.32 -18.63
CA VAL A 409 -2.03 -7.74 -17.72
C VAL A 409 -0.88 -8.71 -17.50
N MET A 410 -1.16 -10.01 -17.33
CA MET A 410 -0.13 -11.03 -17.15
C MET A 410 0.69 -11.28 -18.43
N ASP A 411 0.05 -11.20 -19.60
CA ASP A 411 0.74 -11.34 -20.88
C ASP A 411 1.80 -10.23 -21.12
N HIS A 412 1.50 -9.01 -20.68
CA HIS A 412 2.43 -7.88 -20.79
C HIS A 412 3.58 -7.89 -19.78
N GLN A 413 3.64 -8.86 -18.88
CA GLN A 413 4.69 -8.95 -17.86
C GLN A 413 5.36 -10.33 -17.76
N ARG A 414 5.34 -11.12 -18.84
CA ARG A 414 6.01 -12.42 -18.90
C ARG A 414 7.51 -12.36 -18.68
N GLU A 415 8.13 -11.22 -18.95
CA GLU A 415 9.54 -10.95 -18.68
C GLU A 415 9.82 -10.45 -17.25
N LEU A 416 8.77 -10.15 -16.46
CA LEU A 416 8.87 -9.66 -15.09
C LEU A 416 8.67 -10.77 -14.07
N VAL A 417 7.76 -11.70 -14.37
CA VAL A 417 7.36 -12.78 -13.46
C VAL A 417 7.07 -14.08 -14.19
N GLU A 418 7.30 -15.19 -13.50
CA GLU A 418 6.90 -16.55 -13.89
C GLU A 418 5.67 -16.97 -13.06
N VAL A 419 4.67 -17.57 -13.70
CA VAL A 419 3.49 -18.09 -13.01
C VAL A 419 3.78 -19.47 -12.43
N VAL A 420 3.66 -19.64 -11.13
CA VAL A 420 3.88 -20.91 -10.40
C VAL A 420 2.59 -21.51 -9.85
N GLY A 421 1.49 -20.79 -9.95
CA GLY A 421 0.16 -21.26 -9.56
C GLY A 421 -0.89 -20.18 -9.76
N THR A 422 -2.14 -20.56 -9.53
CA THR A 422 -3.30 -19.66 -9.62
C THR A 422 -4.18 -19.75 -8.40
N PHE A 423 -4.93 -18.70 -8.13
CA PHE A 423 -5.97 -18.64 -7.10
C PHE A 423 -7.29 -18.25 -7.76
N MET A 424 -8.35 -19.06 -7.60
CA MET A 424 -9.68 -18.76 -8.11
C MET A 424 -10.63 -18.46 -6.94
N PRO A 425 -11.14 -17.22 -6.82
CA PRO A 425 -12.09 -16.83 -5.77
C PRO A 425 -13.37 -17.70 -5.79
N LYS A 426 -13.93 -17.98 -4.61
CA LYS A 426 -15.20 -18.72 -4.46
C LYS A 426 -16.13 -18.06 -3.43
N ILE A 427 -15.61 -17.54 -2.33
CA ILE A 427 -16.37 -16.85 -1.30
C ILE A 427 -15.58 -15.59 -0.93
N VAL A 428 -16.11 -14.43 -1.26
CA VAL A 428 -15.46 -13.13 -1.10
C VAL A 428 -16.18 -12.30 -0.04
N ARG A 429 -15.43 -11.73 0.88
CA ARG A 429 -15.92 -10.78 1.87
C ARG A 429 -15.25 -9.43 1.67
N MET A 430 -16.05 -8.38 1.50
CA MET A 430 -15.63 -6.99 1.36
C MET A 430 -16.42 -6.08 2.32
N ASP A 431 -16.09 -4.79 2.35
CA ASP A 431 -16.88 -3.75 3.02
C ASP A 431 -18.26 -3.58 2.33
N TYR A 432 -19.24 -3.02 3.05
CA TYR A 432 -20.59 -2.77 2.51
C TYR A 432 -20.69 -1.46 1.72
#